data_ebb9d222264c75ff8125725cb90d425e
#
_entry.id   ebb9d222264c75ff8125725cb90d425e
#
_cell.length_a   1.000
_cell.length_b   1.000
_cell.length_c   1.000
_cell.angle_alpha   90.00
_cell.angle_beta   90.00
_cell.angle_gamma   90.00
#
_symmetry.space_group_name_H-M   'P 1'
#
loop_
_entity.id
_entity.type
_entity.pdbx_description
1 polymer ?
#
loop_
_entity_poly.entity_id
_entity_poly.type
_entity_poly.pdbx_seq_one_letter_code
_entity_poly.pdbx_strand_id
1 'polypeptide(L)'
;MTFDDGPNPYWTPQILNVLAEYGAPATFFVIGAYAKSQPELIRRIVAEGHEVANHTMTHPDLSTCGPLELEREIIEANEAIIAACPQAAVRHIRAPYGVWSEEVLTTSAGAGLTAVHWSADPRDWSRPGANAIVDVVLASVRPGAIVLLHDGCPPDELGQCAVTSLRDQTLTALSRIIPALHERGFAIRPLPRITEQTRTHVSA
;
A
#
# COMPACT_ATOMS: atom_id res chain seq x y z
N MET A 1 -3.46 -6.62 -5.20
CA MET A 1 -4.16 -5.41 -4.67
C MET A 1 -3.28 -4.77 -3.64
N THR A 2 -3.09 -3.44 -3.70
CA THR A 2 -2.29 -2.69 -2.72
C THR A 2 -3.05 -1.45 -2.27
N PHE A 3 -2.86 -1.05 -1.01
CA PHE A 3 -3.49 0.12 -0.39
C PHE A 3 -2.42 0.98 0.26
N ASP A 4 -2.46 2.28 0.01
CA ASP A 4 -1.50 3.25 0.52
C ASP A 4 -2.15 4.19 1.56
N ASP A 5 -1.33 4.90 2.33
CA ASP A 5 -1.68 5.99 3.26
C ASP A 5 -2.43 5.57 4.54
N GLY A 6 -2.61 4.28 4.77
CA GLY A 6 -3.20 3.76 6.00
C GLY A 6 -2.18 3.58 7.16
N PRO A 7 -2.62 2.96 8.27
CA PRO A 7 -3.99 2.54 8.52
C PRO A 7 -4.89 3.70 8.94
N ASN A 8 -6.10 3.72 8.41
CA ASN A 8 -7.13 4.68 8.80
C ASN A 8 -8.17 3.99 9.72
N PRO A 9 -8.48 4.54 10.91
CA PRO A 9 -9.36 3.86 11.86
C PRO A 9 -10.79 3.64 11.39
N TYR A 10 -11.25 4.41 10.40
CA TYR A 10 -12.59 4.27 9.85
C TYR A 10 -12.62 3.40 8.59
N TRP A 11 -11.66 3.56 7.65
CA TRP A 11 -11.70 2.92 6.34
C TRP A 11 -10.98 1.58 6.28
N THR A 12 -9.82 1.46 6.90
CA THR A 12 -9.05 0.20 6.88
C THR A 12 -9.88 -0.99 7.38
N PRO A 13 -10.66 -0.89 8.49
CA PRO A 13 -11.51 -1.99 8.93
C PRO A 13 -12.57 -2.41 7.91
N GLN A 14 -13.15 -1.48 7.19
CA GLN A 14 -14.19 -1.75 6.19
C GLN A 14 -13.59 -2.42 4.93
N ILE A 15 -12.41 -1.98 4.51
CA ILE A 15 -11.66 -2.60 3.41
C ILE A 15 -11.27 -4.04 3.78
N LEU A 16 -10.78 -4.27 4.99
CA LEU A 16 -10.47 -5.62 5.49
C LEU A 16 -11.70 -6.53 5.47
N ASN A 17 -12.88 -6.03 5.86
CA ASN A 17 -14.12 -6.80 5.80
C ASN A 17 -14.45 -7.23 4.35
N VAL A 18 -14.31 -6.34 3.37
CA VAL A 18 -14.54 -6.67 1.95
C VAL A 18 -13.49 -7.68 1.47
N LEU A 19 -12.23 -7.49 1.82
CA LEU A 19 -11.17 -8.44 1.44
C LEU A 19 -11.44 -9.84 2.01
N ALA A 20 -11.90 -9.93 3.27
CA ALA A 20 -12.26 -11.18 3.93
C ALA A 20 -13.46 -11.86 3.25
N GLU A 21 -14.49 -11.11 2.85
CA GLU A 21 -15.67 -11.65 2.13
C GLU A 21 -15.28 -12.42 0.87
N TYR A 22 -14.27 -11.93 0.14
CA TYR A 22 -13.80 -12.55 -1.11
C TYR A 22 -12.54 -13.41 -0.96
N GLY A 23 -11.99 -13.56 0.25
CA GLY A 23 -10.73 -14.26 0.49
C GLY A 23 -9.54 -13.67 -0.29
N ALA A 24 -9.55 -12.36 -0.53
CA ALA A 24 -8.58 -11.67 -1.36
C ALA A 24 -7.41 -11.12 -0.50
N PRO A 25 -6.18 -11.63 -0.65
CA PRO A 25 -5.03 -11.06 0.04
C PRO A 25 -4.64 -9.70 -0.55
N ALA A 26 -4.07 -8.82 0.30
CA ALA A 26 -3.62 -7.50 -0.09
C ALA A 26 -2.31 -7.12 0.62
N THR A 27 -1.66 -6.06 0.13
CA THR A 27 -0.52 -5.43 0.79
C THR A 27 -0.90 -3.99 1.14
N PHE A 28 -0.67 -3.61 2.39
CA PHE A 28 -0.93 -2.26 2.90
C PHE A 28 0.41 -1.55 3.10
N PHE A 29 0.66 -0.51 2.29
CA PHE A 29 1.79 0.39 2.46
C PHE A 29 1.40 1.46 3.48
N VAL A 30 1.85 1.28 4.71
CA VAL A 30 1.38 2.07 5.85
C VAL A 30 2.35 3.20 6.20
N ILE A 31 1.81 4.34 6.56
CA ILE A 31 2.55 5.46 7.10
C ILE A 31 2.94 5.13 8.55
N GLY A 32 4.24 5.24 8.89
CA GLY A 32 4.77 4.86 10.19
C GLY A 32 4.10 5.59 11.37
N ALA A 33 3.81 6.88 11.22
CA ALA A 33 3.10 7.67 12.21
C ALA A 33 1.70 7.09 12.51
N TYR A 34 1.01 6.57 11.48
CA TYR A 34 -0.29 5.93 11.67
C TYR A 34 -0.15 4.51 12.23
N ALA A 35 0.87 3.75 11.83
CA ALA A 35 1.16 2.47 12.44
C ALA A 35 1.41 2.60 13.95
N LYS A 36 2.14 3.63 14.36
CA LYS A 36 2.39 3.96 15.77
C LYS A 36 1.12 4.33 16.53
N SER A 37 0.20 5.08 15.90
CA SER A 37 -1.04 5.54 16.53
C SER A 37 -2.17 4.49 16.50
N GLN A 38 -2.12 3.52 15.57
CA GLN A 38 -3.14 2.51 15.33
C GLN A 38 -2.57 1.07 15.35
N PRO A 39 -1.83 0.66 16.39
CA PRO A 39 -1.14 -0.64 16.41
C PRO A 39 -2.10 -1.83 16.31
N GLU A 40 -3.35 -1.68 16.78
CA GLU A 40 -4.37 -2.72 16.67
C GLU A 40 -4.75 -3.01 15.21
N LEU A 41 -4.79 -1.97 14.35
CA LEU A 41 -5.07 -2.16 12.94
C LEU A 41 -3.91 -2.87 12.22
N ILE A 42 -2.66 -2.56 12.58
CA ILE A 42 -1.49 -3.29 12.05
C ILE A 42 -1.58 -4.77 12.41
N ARG A 43 -1.89 -5.08 13.68
CA ARG A 43 -2.08 -6.48 14.12
C ARG A 43 -3.23 -7.16 13.38
N ARG A 44 -4.35 -6.46 13.17
CA ARG A 44 -5.50 -6.99 12.43
C ARG A 44 -5.13 -7.30 10.98
N ILE A 45 -4.47 -6.39 10.26
CA ILE A 45 -4.00 -6.60 8.88
C ILE A 45 -3.17 -7.88 8.79
N VAL A 46 -2.19 -8.06 9.69
CA VAL A 46 -1.31 -9.23 9.70
C VAL A 46 -2.07 -10.50 10.07
N ALA A 47 -2.94 -10.45 11.08
CA ALA A 47 -3.72 -11.61 11.55
C ALA A 47 -4.71 -12.14 10.50
N GLU A 48 -5.25 -11.25 9.64
CA GLU A 48 -6.12 -11.62 8.51
C GLU A 48 -5.35 -12.08 7.26
N GLY A 49 -4.01 -12.23 7.35
CA GLY A 49 -3.17 -12.78 6.29
C GLY A 49 -2.75 -11.80 5.21
N HIS A 50 -2.90 -10.51 5.46
CA HIS A 50 -2.41 -9.46 4.59
C HIS A 50 -0.96 -9.09 4.91
N GLU A 51 -0.29 -8.44 3.98
CA GLU A 51 1.06 -7.92 4.17
C GLU A 51 1.00 -6.45 4.60
N VAL A 52 1.88 -6.07 5.53
CA VAL A 52 2.18 -4.67 5.86
C VAL A 52 3.53 -4.31 5.26
N ALA A 53 3.59 -3.18 4.57
CA ALA A 53 4.77 -2.65 3.89
C ALA A 53 5.02 -1.19 4.29
N ASN A 54 6.21 -0.69 4.02
CA ASN A 54 6.64 0.64 4.40
C ASN A 54 6.13 1.71 3.42
N HIS A 55 5.54 2.80 3.94
CA HIS A 55 5.18 4.00 3.19
C HIS A 55 5.75 5.27 3.82
N THR A 56 6.99 5.19 4.33
CA THR A 56 7.71 6.21 5.08
C THR A 56 7.09 6.55 6.44
N MET A 57 7.80 7.34 7.25
CA MET A 57 7.32 7.70 8.59
C MET A 57 6.23 8.77 8.55
N THR A 58 6.39 9.80 7.69
CA THR A 58 5.51 10.98 7.66
C THR A 58 4.98 11.36 6.28
N HIS A 59 5.29 10.55 5.24
CA HIS A 59 4.82 10.72 3.87
C HIS A 59 5.41 11.95 3.13
N PRO A 60 6.70 12.29 3.26
CA PRO A 60 7.30 13.37 2.46
C PRO A 60 7.58 12.92 1.01
N ASP A 61 7.75 13.88 0.11
CA ASP A 61 8.44 13.61 -1.16
C ASP A 61 9.92 13.31 -0.87
N LEU A 62 10.28 12.04 -0.93
CA LEU A 62 11.63 11.57 -0.58
C LEU A 62 12.74 12.16 -1.47
N SER A 63 12.41 12.64 -2.68
CA SER A 63 13.38 13.27 -3.56
C SER A 63 13.82 14.66 -3.08
N THR A 64 13.08 15.24 -2.15
CA THR A 64 13.39 16.54 -1.54
C THR A 64 14.09 16.43 -0.18
N CYS A 65 14.14 15.22 0.40
CA CYS A 65 14.77 14.95 1.68
C CYS A 65 16.30 14.91 1.55
N GLY A 66 16.98 15.41 2.57
CA GLY A 66 18.43 15.18 2.69
C GLY A 66 18.72 13.71 3.10
N PRO A 67 19.97 13.22 2.91
CA PRO A 67 20.32 11.81 3.14
C PRO A 67 19.92 11.26 4.52
N LEU A 68 20.16 12.02 5.57
CA LEU A 68 19.82 11.63 6.95
C LEU A 68 18.32 11.62 7.20
N GLU A 69 17.58 12.52 6.57
CA GLU A 69 16.12 12.57 6.67
C GLU A 69 15.50 11.41 5.91
N LEU A 70 16.00 11.13 4.71
CA LEU A 70 15.58 10.00 3.89
C LEU A 70 15.77 8.67 4.65
N GLU A 71 16.94 8.44 5.23
CA GLU A 71 17.22 7.25 6.01
C GLU A 71 16.28 7.14 7.21
N ARG A 72 16.07 8.24 7.92
CA ARG A 72 15.18 8.30 9.08
C ARG A 72 13.74 7.99 8.71
N GLU A 73 13.21 8.56 7.64
CA GLU A 73 11.85 8.30 7.14
C GLU A 73 11.60 6.81 6.86
N ILE A 74 12.60 6.12 6.33
CA ILE A 74 12.50 4.69 6.01
C ILE A 74 12.65 3.82 7.26
N ILE A 75 13.66 4.09 8.09
CA ILE A 75 13.98 3.25 9.25
C ILE A 75 12.95 3.40 10.36
N GLU A 76 12.56 4.64 10.72
CA GLU A 76 11.58 4.88 11.78
C GLU A 76 10.20 4.29 11.42
N ALA A 77 9.82 4.28 10.12
CA ALA A 77 8.60 3.62 9.69
C ALA A 77 8.66 2.10 9.91
N ASN A 78 9.77 1.45 9.56
CA ASN A 78 9.97 0.02 9.83
C ASN A 78 9.87 -0.28 11.33
N GLU A 79 10.56 0.52 12.16
CA GLU A 79 10.54 0.37 13.60
C GLU A 79 9.13 0.53 14.18
N ALA A 80 8.37 1.52 13.70
CA ALA A 80 6.99 1.75 14.12
C ALA A 80 6.07 0.56 13.75
N ILE A 81 6.22 0.01 12.56
CA ILE A 81 5.44 -1.16 12.11
C ILE A 81 5.79 -2.40 12.95
N ILE A 82 7.09 -2.66 13.17
CA ILE A 82 7.55 -3.81 13.95
C ILE A 82 7.14 -3.66 15.42
N ALA A 83 7.21 -2.45 15.99
CA ALA A 83 6.74 -2.17 17.34
C ALA A 83 5.23 -2.40 17.48
N ALA A 84 4.45 -2.04 16.47
CA ALA A 84 3.00 -2.28 16.46
C ALA A 84 2.66 -3.78 16.35
N CYS A 85 3.40 -4.54 15.53
CA CYS A 85 3.21 -5.96 15.31
C CYS A 85 4.56 -6.66 15.06
N PRO A 86 5.19 -7.28 16.06
CA PRO A 86 6.48 -7.97 15.91
C PRO A 86 6.49 -9.13 14.89
N GLN A 87 5.31 -9.64 14.52
CA GLN A 87 5.15 -10.68 13.51
C GLN A 87 5.12 -10.11 12.09
N ALA A 88 5.00 -8.79 11.92
CA ALA A 88 5.02 -8.14 10.62
C ALA A 88 6.40 -8.32 9.97
N ALA A 89 6.41 -8.89 8.78
CA ALA A 89 7.62 -9.02 7.98
C ALA A 89 7.64 -7.92 6.93
N VAL A 90 8.19 -6.75 7.26
CA VAL A 90 8.29 -5.62 6.35
C VAL A 90 9.37 -5.90 5.31
N ARG A 91 8.98 -6.11 4.06
CA ARG A 91 9.88 -6.47 2.95
C ARG A 91 9.84 -5.48 1.80
N HIS A 92 8.75 -4.74 1.72
CA HIS A 92 8.50 -3.86 0.60
C HIS A 92 8.37 -2.42 1.08
N ILE A 93 8.74 -1.49 0.18
CA ILE A 93 8.53 -0.05 0.37
C ILE A 93 7.90 0.52 -0.90
N ARG A 94 7.01 1.49 -0.71
CA ARG A 94 6.56 2.36 -1.79
C ARG A 94 6.87 3.80 -1.40
N ALA A 95 7.56 4.51 -2.29
CA ALA A 95 7.83 5.93 -2.09
C ALA A 95 6.53 6.73 -2.24
N PRO A 96 6.26 7.70 -1.37
CA PRO A 96 5.19 8.67 -1.55
C PRO A 96 5.20 9.28 -2.95
N TYR A 97 4.01 9.52 -3.51
CA TYR A 97 3.83 10.08 -4.86
C TYR A 97 4.44 9.24 -5.99
N GLY A 98 5.03 8.07 -5.70
CA GLY A 98 5.74 7.23 -6.67
C GLY A 98 7.05 7.84 -7.18
N VAL A 99 7.63 8.79 -6.45
CA VAL A 99 8.87 9.47 -6.84
C VAL A 99 10.09 8.67 -6.37
N TRP A 100 10.90 8.22 -7.32
CA TRP A 100 12.09 7.41 -7.07
C TRP A 100 13.34 8.13 -7.61
N SER A 101 14.32 8.34 -6.76
CA SER A 101 15.68 8.70 -7.14
C SER A 101 16.62 7.51 -6.90
N GLU A 102 17.82 7.57 -7.44
CA GLU A 102 18.87 6.56 -7.17
C GLU A 102 19.18 6.46 -5.69
N GLU A 103 19.20 7.59 -4.99
CA GLU A 103 19.44 7.66 -3.55
C GLU A 103 18.30 6.96 -2.77
N VAL A 104 17.02 7.23 -3.12
CA VAL A 104 15.86 6.56 -2.51
C VAL A 104 15.91 5.06 -2.72
N LEU A 105 16.23 4.61 -3.92
CA LEU A 105 16.36 3.18 -4.23
C LEU A 105 17.49 2.51 -3.44
N THR A 106 18.66 3.17 -3.36
CA THR A 106 19.84 2.66 -2.67
C THR A 106 19.61 2.59 -1.16
N THR A 107 19.03 3.64 -0.57
CA THR A 107 18.70 3.68 0.87
C THR A 107 17.65 2.63 1.23
N SER A 108 16.62 2.49 0.40
CA SER A 108 15.59 1.43 0.59
C SER A 108 16.20 0.03 0.54
N ALA A 109 17.08 -0.23 -0.43
CA ALA A 109 17.78 -1.51 -0.54
C ALA A 109 18.73 -1.75 0.65
N GLY A 110 19.42 -0.72 1.13
CA GLY A 110 20.26 -0.77 2.34
C GLY A 110 19.46 -1.12 3.60
N ALA A 111 18.21 -0.70 3.68
CA ALA A 111 17.28 -1.06 4.74
C ALA A 111 16.65 -2.48 4.54
N GLY A 112 17.06 -3.23 3.52
CA GLY A 112 16.55 -4.56 3.21
C GLY A 112 15.16 -4.57 2.56
N LEU A 113 14.71 -3.43 2.02
CA LEU A 113 13.39 -3.27 1.42
C LEU A 113 13.45 -3.34 -0.10
N THR A 114 12.45 -3.96 -0.68
CA THR A 114 12.23 -3.96 -2.12
C THR A 114 11.29 -2.83 -2.52
N ALA A 115 11.74 -1.97 -3.42
CA ALA A 115 10.94 -0.90 -3.99
C ALA A 115 9.78 -1.47 -4.84
N VAL A 116 8.58 -0.99 -4.62
CA VAL A 116 7.36 -1.44 -5.33
C VAL A 116 6.62 -0.25 -5.90
N HIS A 117 6.45 -0.28 -7.22
CA HIS A 117 5.59 0.66 -7.94
C HIS A 117 4.24 0.00 -8.25
N TRP A 118 3.43 0.59 -9.11
CA TRP A 118 2.14 0.06 -9.56
C TRP A 118 2.04 0.05 -11.09
N SER A 119 1.09 -0.69 -11.61
CA SER A 119 0.80 -0.76 -13.05
C SER A 119 -0.65 -0.42 -13.39
N ALA A 120 -1.52 -0.32 -12.40
CA ALA A 120 -2.90 0.12 -12.55
C ALA A 120 -3.22 1.13 -11.44
N ASP A 121 -3.52 2.37 -11.83
CA ASP A 121 -3.86 3.49 -10.94
C ASP A 121 -5.18 4.11 -11.37
N PRO A 122 -6.28 3.84 -10.67
CA PRO A 122 -7.56 4.48 -10.94
C PRO A 122 -7.70 5.87 -10.34
N ARG A 123 -6.67 6.36 -9.65
CA ARG A 123 -6.65 7.65 -8.96
C ARG A 123 -7.83 7.81 -7.99
N ASP A 124 -8.12 6.75 -7.22
CA ASP A 124 -9.25 6.69 -6.29
C ASP A 124 -9.22 7.80 -5.23
N TRP A 125 -8.01 8.25 -4.88
CA TRP A 125 -7.77 9.40 -4.01
C TRP A 125 -8.42 10.69 -4.52
N SER A 126 -8.56 10.89 -5.84
CA SER A 126 -9.18 12.06 -6.46
C SER A 126 -10.72 12.00 -6.50
N ARG A 127 -11.32 10.90 -6.01
CA ARG A 127 -12.77 10.67 -5.94
C ARG A 127 -13.49 10.74 -7.31
N PRO A 128 -13.03 9.99 -8.33
CA PRO A 128 -13.59 10.06 -9.69
C PRO A 128 -14.95 9.37 -9.85
N GLY A 129 -15.46 8.74 -8.79
CA GLY A 129 -16.64 7.89 -8.78
C GLY A 129 -16.30 6.41 -8.79
N ALA A 130 -17.06 5.60 -8.04
CA ALA A 130 -16.81 4.16 -7.94
C ALA A 130 -16.82 3.45 -9.31
N ASN A 131 -17.68 3.86 -10.23
CA ASN A 131 -17.70 3.30 -11.59
C ASN A 131 -16.38 3.53 -12.33
N ALA A 132 -15.87 4.77 -12.30
CA ALA A 132 -14.62 5.12 -12.96
C ALA A 132 -13.43 4.32 -12.36
N ILE A 133 -13.39 4.13 -11.04
CA ILE A 133 -12.38 3.30 -10.38
C ILE A 133 -12.45 1.86 -10.91
N VAL A 134 -13.64 1.26 -10.95
CA VAL A 134 -13.85 -0.11 -11.47
C VAL A 134 -13.39 -0.20 -12.92
N ASP A 135 -13.85 0.71 -13.78
CA ASP A 135 -13.58 0.68 -15.22
C ASP A 135 -12.08 0.78 -15.52
N VAL A 136 -11.37 1.71 -14.84
CA VAL A 136 -9.92 1.87 -15.01
C VAL A 136 -9.16 0.62 -14.56
N VAL A 137 -9.47 0.07 -13.38
CA VAL A 137 -8.81 -1.15 -12.90
C VAL A 137 -9.05 -2.30 -13.86
N LEU A 138 -10.30 -2.58 -14.24
CA LEU A 138 -10.64 -3.71 -15.11
C LEU A 138 -10.10 -3.56 -16.54
N ALA A 139 -9.88 -2.34 -17.03
CA ALA A 139 -9.23 -2.09 -18.30
C ALA A 139 -7.71 -2.23 -18.26
N SER A 140 -7.08 -1.94 -17.10
CA SER A 140 -5.63 -1.86 -16.94
C SER A 140 -4.99 -3.18 -16.51
N VAL A 141 -5.71 -4.04 -15.74
CA VAL A 141 -5.11 -5.24 -15.18
C VAL A 141 -4.68 -6.25 -16.25
N ARG A 142 -3.50 -6.84 -16.02
CA ARG A 142 -2.88 -7.93 -16.78
C ARG A 142 -2.28 -8.92 -15.77
N PRO A 143 -1.92 -10.13 -16.12
CA PRO A 143 -1.16 -11.02 -15.24
C PRO A 143 0.10 -10.32 -14.71
N GLY A 144 0.27 -10.32 -13.38
CA GLY A 144 1.34 -9.61 -12.71
C GLY A 144 1.05 -8.13 -12.39
N ALA A 145 -0.12 -7.62 -12.73
CA ALA A 145 -0.47 -6.23 -12.41
C ALA A 145 -0.51 -5.97 -10.89
N ILE A 146 0.01 -4.81 -10.50
CA ILE A 146 -0.10 -4.27 -9.15
C ILE A 146 -1.09 -3.10 -9.20
N VAL A 147 -2.21 -3.24 -8.50
CA VAL A 147 -3.27 -2.22 -8.45
C VAL A 147 -3.03 -1.33 -7.24
N LEU A 148 -2.93 -0.02 -7.47
CA LEU A 148 -2.86 1.02 -6.45
C LEU A 148 -4.27 1.46 -6.07
N LEU A 149 -4.56 1.40 -4.79
CA LEU A 149 -5.72 2.01 -4.12
C LEU A 149 -5.25 2.65 -2.81
N HIS A 150 -6.14 3.33 -2.11
CA HIS A 150 -5.81 3.97 -0.84
C HIS A 150 -6.82 3.61 0.24
N ASP A 151 -6.33 3.37 1.47
CA ASP A 151 -7.16 3.16 2.67
C ASP A 151 -7.05 4.30 3.68
N GLY A 152 -6.12 5.21 3.47
CA GLY A 152 -5.91 6.42 4.25
C GLY A 152 -5.73 7.69 3.40
N CYS A 153 -5.11 8.69 3.96
CA CYS A 153 -4.61 9.89 3.27
C CYS A 153 -3.39 10.42 4.02
N PRO A 154 -2.51 11.16 3.32
CA PRO A 154 -1.35 11.78 3.95
C PRO A 154 -1.73 12.70 5.11
N PRO A 155 -0.85 12.88 6.13
CA PRO A 155 -1.14 13.70 7.30
C PRO A 155 -1.48 15.17 7.00
N ASP A 156 -0.87 15.75 5.99
CA ASP A 156 -1.10 17.12 5.55
C ASP A 156 -2.44 17.32 4.83
N GLU A 157 -3.06 16.24 4.35
CA GLU A 157 -4.38 16.28 3.71
C GLU A 157 -5.55 16.01 4.68
N LEU A 158 -5.29 15.55 5.90
CA LEU A 158 -6.33 15.16 6.88
C LEU A 158 -7.34 16.27 7.20
N GLY A 159 -6.94 17.54 7.15
CA GLY A 159 -7.82 18.68 7.40
C GLY A 159 -8.78 19.01 6.25
N GLN A 160 -8.57 18.44 5.07
CA GLN A 160 -9.33 18.75 3.84
C GLN A 160 -10.39 17.69 3.53
N CYS A 161 -10.35 16.54 4.16
CA CYS A 161 -11.22 15.41 3.87
C CYS A 161 -12.21 15.17 5.02
N ALA A 162 -13.51 15.18 4.72
CA ALA A 162 -14.50 14.66 5.64
C ALA A 162 -14.22 13.15 5.86
N VAL A 163 -13.94 12.76 7.10
CA VAL A 163 -13.52 11.38 7.45
C VAL A 163 -14.46 10.32 6.89
N THR A 164 -15.77 10.60 6.86
CA THR A 164 -16.81 9.64 6.43
C THR A 164 -16.98 9.50 4.91
N SER A 165 -16.32 10.32 4.12
CA SER A 165 -16.40 10.24 2.65
C SER A 165 -15.05 10.08 1.97
N LEU A 166 -13.98 9.88 2.73
CA LEU A 166 -12.62 9.83 2.21
C LEU A 166 -12.41 8.68 1.21
N ARG A 167 -12.85 7.44 1.55
CA ARG A 167 -12.64 6.23 0.75
C ARG A 167 -13.92 5.44 0.48
N ASP A 168 -15.09 6.07 0.56
CA ASP A 168 -16.39 5.46 0.27
C ASP A 168 -16.47 4.91 -1.17
N GLN A 169 -15.91 5.64 -2.14
CA GLN A 169 -15.85 5.22 -3.54
C GLN A 169 -14.88 4.06 -3.75
N THR A 170 -13.73 4.08 -3.09
CA THR A 170 -12.76 2.98 -3.10
C THR A 170 -13.39 1.71 -2.53
N LEU A 171 -14.06 1.82 -1.38
CA LEU A 171 -14.76 0.70 -0.74
C LEU A 171 -15.85 0.11 -1.66
N THR A 172 -16.68 0.97 -2.24
CA THR A 172 -17.73 0.56 -3.20
C THR A 172 -17.14 -0.07 -4.46
N ALA A 173 -16.04 0.47 -4.97
CA ALA A 173 -15.37 -0.09 -6.14
C ALA A 173 -14.74 -1.45 -5.83
N LEU A 174 -14.11 -1.61 -4.66
CA LEU A 174 -13.44 -2.84 -4.25
C LEU A 174 -14.38 -4.04 -4.25
N SER A 175 -15.61 -3.90 -3.71
CA SER A 175 -16.63 -4.96 -3.69
C SER A 175 -17.11 -5.41 -5.07
N ARG A 176 -16.78 -4.64 -6.11
CA ARG A 176 -17.10 -4.94 -7.51
C ARG A 176 -15.87 -5.40 -8.30
N ILE A 177 -14.71 -4.84 -8.01
CA ILE A 177 -13.45 -5.18 -8.68
C ILE A 177 -13.06 -6.63 -8.38
N ILE A 178 -13.11 -7.05 -7.11
CA ILE A 178 -12.64 -8.39 -6.71
C ILE A 178 -13.44 -9.50 -7.41
N PRO A 179 -14.78 -9.54 -7.34
CA PRO A 179 -15.54 -10.59 -8.04
C PRO A 179 -15.34 -10.52 -9.56
N ALA A 180 -15.30 -9.32 -10.16
CA ALA A 180 -15.06 -9.19 -11.60
C ALA A 180 -13.68 -9.69 -12.04
N LEU A 181 -12.65 -9.56 -11.21
CA LEU A 181 -11.33 -10.14 -11.46
C LEU A 181 -11.38 -11.67 -11.37
N HIS A 182 -12.06 -12.22 -10.37
CA HIS A 182 -12.25 -13.67 -10.23
C HIS A 182 -13.02 -14.26 -11.42
N GLU A 183 -14.10 -13.62 -11.88
CA GLU A 183 -14.86 -14.02 -13.08
C GLU A 183 -14.01 -14.01 -14.35
N ARG A 184 -13.02 -13.11 -14.45
CA ARG A 184 -12.05 -13.05 -15.55
C ARG A 184 -10.90 -14.05 -15.40
N GLY A 185 -10.90 -14.88 -14.35
CA GLY A 185 -9.86 -15.88 -14.09
C GLY A 185 -8.59 -15.36 -13.44
N PHE A 186 -8.58 -14.12 -12.93
CA PHE A 186 -7.44 -13.60 -12.18
C PHE A 186 -7.44 -14.16 -10.75
N ALA A 187 -6.27 -14.61 -10.29
CA ALA A 187 -6.02 -14.90 -8.89
C ALA A 187 -5.33 -13.70 -8.23
N ILE A 188 -5.97 -13.13 -7.21
CA ILE A 188 -5.34 -12.09 -6.40
C ILE A 188 -4.31 -12.75 -5.48
N ARG A 189 -3.08 -12.23 -5.47
CA ARG A 189 -1.97 -12.78 -4.71
C ARG A 189 -1.26 -11.68 -3.91
N PRO A 190 -0.58 -12.01 -2.79
CA PRO A 190 0.37 -11.11 -2.16
C PRO A 190 1.49 -10.72 -3.12
N LEU A 191 2.21 -9.64 -2.82
CA LEU A 191 3.41 -9.27 -3.59
C LEU A 191 4.44 -10.41 -3.54
N PRO A 192 5.18 -10.64 -4.65
CA PRO A 192 6.16 -11.72 -4.71
C PRO A 192 7.31 -11.46 -3.74
N ARG A 193 7.78 -12.51 -3.09
CA ARG A 193 9.05 -12.47 -2.37
C ARG A 193 10.17 -12.52 -3.39
N ILE A 194 10.95 -11.46 -3.51
CA ILE A 194 12.15 -11.48 -4.33
C ILE A 194 13.20 -12.29 -3.58
N THR A 195 13.45 -13.52 -4.04
CA THR A 195 14.60 -14.33 -3.59
C THR A 195 15.81 -13.96 -4.44
N GLU A 196 17.04 -14.17 -3.92
CA GLU A 196 18.27 -13.88 -4.66
C GLU A 196 18.33 -14.53 -6.05
N GLN A 197 17.65 -15.65 -6.26
CA GLN A 197 17.53 -16.31 -7.55
C GLN A 197 16.75 -15.51 -8.61
N THR A 198 15.89 -14.58 -8.19
CA THR A 198 15.10 -13.74 -9.13
C THR A 198 15.90 -12.53 -9.63
N ARG A 199 16.99 -12.13 -8.93
CA ARG A 199 17.85 -11.01 -9.32
C ARG A 199 18.67 -11.28 -10.60
N THR A 200 18.95 -12.54 -10.92
CA THR A 200 19.79 -12.93 -12.06
C THR A 200 19.08 -12.91 -13.43
N HIS A 201 17.76 -12.73 -13.48
CA HIS A 201 16.98 -12.77 -14.74
C HIS A 201 16.54 -11.38 -15.26
N VAL A 202 16.88 -10.29 -14.56
CA VAL A 202 16.53 -8.90 -14.96
C VAL A 202 17.72 -8.17 -15.58
N SER A 203 18.88 -8.80 -15.71
CA SER A 203 20.12 -8.22 -16.27
C SER A 203 20.51 -8.90 -17.61
N ALA A 204 19.57 -9.01 -18.55
CA ALA A 204 19.84 -9.42 -19.91
C ALA A 204 18.96 -8.64 -20.90
#